data_38a7631cb7dd1f51284a284fd96c8d59
#
_entry.id   38a7631cb7dd1f51284a284fd96c8d59
#
_cell.length_a   1.000
_cell.length_b   1.000
_cell.length_c   1.000
_cell.angle_alpha   90.00
_cell.angle_beta   90.00
_cell.angle_gamma   90.00
#
_symmetry.space_group_name_H-M   'P 1'
#
loop_
_entity.id
_entity.type
_entity.pdbx_description
1 polymer ?
#
loop_
_entity_poly.entity_id
_entity_poly.type
_entity_poly.pdbx_seq_one_letter_code
_entity_poly.pdbx_strand_id
1 'polypeptide(L)'
;MVTAKKAPAKAPAKVAPAKVAPVKKRIPKPKPEPVVTVKHTPPKNQTTTDKVIDLIKWVDNPFKLFTVILLSFLFFAGYFAWDSRVVILNAITNSSHKSSLREVPVLEKIAQAVMKDLEADTVVIHKANLVVNGRTTLLAYGPKGRTTEFDGYNSTLFNKDPVRNTAMISMLNGEVFCGKHEVSGKTSEWEKKQGVEFSCWVGVPPEIGEFDGYASVGFSKEPADLTVVKTRLNLASTEMAK
;
A
#
# COMPACT_ATOMS: atom_id res chain seq x y z
N MET A 1 -52.57 -1.76 15.36
CA MET A 1 -53.06 -2.02 14.03
C MET A 1 -53.09 -0.71 13.25
N VAL A 2 -52.13 -0.42 12.42
CA VAL A 2 -52.26 0.41 11.21
C VAL A 2 -50.91 0.23 10.50
N THR A 3 -50.91 -0.48 9.39
CA THR A 3 -49.80 -0.71 8.47
C THR A 3 -49.64 0.48 7.54
N ALA A 4 -48.54 1.21 7.65
CA ALA A 4 -48.17 2.27 6.71
C ALA A 4 -47.33 1.69 5.56
N LYS A 5 -47.93 1.68 4.39
CA LYS A 5 -47.37 1.27 3.10
C LYS A 5 -46.42 2.36 2.56
N LYS A 6 -45.13 2.08 2.48
CA LYS A 6 -44.11 3.01 1.94
C LYS A 6 -44.05 2.89 0.42
N ALA A 7 -44.29 4.01 -0.29
CA ALA A 7 -44.23 4.11 -1.74
C ALA A 7 -42.78 4.09 -2.26
N PRO A 8 -42.54 3.58 -3.50
CA PRO A 8 -41.19 3.50 -4.08
C PRO A 8 -40.74 4.86 -4.64
N ALA A 9 -39.47 5.18 -4.41
CA ALA A 9 -38.81 6.37 -4.91
C ALA A 9 -38.60 6.32 -6.43
N LYS A 10 -38.91 7.44 -7.09
CA LYS A 10 -38.70 7.68 -8.52
C LYS A 10 -37.21 7.76 -8.87
N ALA A 11 -36.81 7.04 -9.92
CA ALA A 11 -35.50 7.11 -10.55
C ALA A 11 -35.27 8.47 -11.25
N PRO A 12 -34.06 9.01 -11.26
CA PRO A 12 -33.71 10.24 -11.95
C PRO A 12 -33.64 10.03 -13.47
N ALA A 13 -34.22 11.00 -14.21
CA ALA A 13 -34.27 11.04 -15.67
C ALA A 13 -32.90 11.19 -16.31
N LYS A 14 -32.61 10.38 -17.34
CA LYS A 14 -31.45 10.49 -18.21
C LYS A 14 -31.56 11.77 -19.06
N VAL A 15 -30.62 12.69 -18.91
CA VAL A 15 -30.45 13.83 -19.82
C VAL A 15 -29.65 13.35 -21.04
N ALA A 16 -30.24 13.49 -22.21
CA ALA A 16 -29.62 13.18 -23.49
C ALA A 16 -28.65 14.31 -23.92
N PRO A 17 -27.49 14.00 -24.51
CA PRO A 17 -26.56 15.01 -24.99
C PRO A 17 -27.07 15.65 -26.30
N ALA A 18 -27.06 17.00 -26.34
CA ALA A 18 -27.41 17.80 -27.52
C ALA A 18 -26.36 17.59 -28.64
N LYS A 19 -26.87 17.26 -29.84
CA LYS A 19 -26.07 17.20 -31.08
C LYS A 19 -25.70 18.63 -31.52
N VAL A 20 -24.41 18.93 -31.47
CA VAL A 20 -23.87 20.14 -32.09
C VAL A 20 -23.60 19.85 -33.57
N ALA A 21 -24.23 20.63 -34.47
CA ALA A 21 -24.04 20.55 -35.89
C ALA A 21 -22.68 21.16 -36.32
N PRO A 22 -21.96 20.60 -37.31
CA PRO A 22 -20.69 21.15 -37.75
C PRO A 22 -20.87 22.36 -38.66
N VAL A 23 -20.30 23.49 -38.24
CA VAL A 23 -20.23 24.72 -39.06
C VAL A 23 -19.16 24.50 -40.15
N LYS A 24 -19.59 24.44 -41.41
CA LYS A 24 -18.72 24.45 -42.60
C LYS A 24 -18.13 25.84 -42.80
N LYS A 25 -16.87 26.06 -42.41
CA LYS A 25 -16.03 27.21 -42.84
C LYS A 25 -15.60 26.99 -44.28
N ARG A 26 -16.03 27.86 -45.19
CA ARG A 26 -15.52 27.97 -46.56
C ARG A 26 -14.09 28.54 -46.51
N ILE A 27 -13.12 27.75 -46.97
CA ILE A 27 -11.73 28.16 -47.16
C ILE A 27 -11.63 28.85 -48.54
N PRO A 28 -11.07 30.07 -48.65
CA PRO A 28 -10.78 30.69 -49.93
C PRO A 28 -9.65 29.95 -50.70
N LYS A 29 -9.82 29.78 -52.01
CA LYS A 29 -8.84 29.18 -52.91
C LYS A 29 -7.58 30.04 -52.92
N PRO A 30 -6.37 29.47 -52.69
CA PRO A 30 -5.13 30.18 -52.89
C PRO A 30 -4.82 30.30 -54.38
N LYS A 31 -4.22 31.46 -54.72
CA LYS A 31 -3.70 31.87 -56.02
C LYS A 31 -2.49 31.00 -56.34
N PRO A 32 -2.26 30.54 -57.60
CA PRO A 32 -1.10 29.72 -57.94
C PRO A 32 0.18 30.54 -57.89
N GLU A 33 1.09 30.15 -57.02
CA GLU A 33 2.49 30.63 -56.99
C GLU A 33 3.36 29.79 -57.95
N PRO A 34 4.44 30.36 -58.49
CA PRO A 34 5.29 29.70 -59.49
C PRO A 34 6.01 28.47 -58.89
N VAL A 35 5.96 27.37 -59.65
CA VAL A 35 6.59 26.10 -59.31
C VAL A 35 8.11 26.27 -59.34
N VAL A 36 8.72 26.45 -58.18
CA VAL A 36 10.16 26.24 -57.99
C VAL A 36 10.39 24.74 -57.83
N THR A 37 10.98 24.14 -58.86
CA THR A 37 11.36 22.72 -58.87
C THR A 37 12.52 22.51 -57.92
N VAL A 38 12.25 22.32 -56.65
CA VAL A 38 13.25 21.85 -55.68
C VAL A 38 13.43 20.35 -55.94
N LYS A 39 14.60 19.96 -56.44
CA LYS A 39 15.02 18.56 -56.49
C LYS A 39 15.07 18.02 -55.07
N HIS A 40 13.98 17.35 -54.64
CA HIS A 40 13.99 16.53 -53.42
C HIS A 40 14.90 15.33 -53.65
N THR A 41 16.12 15.41 -53.16
CA THR A 41 16.94 14.23 -52.87
C THR A 41 16.21 13.47 -51.73
N PRO A 42 15.84 12.19 -51.90
CA PRO A 42 15.17 11.45 -50.84
C PRO A 42 16.09 11.41 -49.62
N PRO A 43 15.56 11.62 -48.40
CA PRO A 43 16.35 11.50 -47.17
C PRO A 43 16.93 10.08 -47.11
N LYS A 44 18.27 9.98 -47.15
CA LYS A 44 18.95 8.72 -46.85
C LYS A 44 18.40 8.21 -45.51
N ASN A 45 17.83 7.01 -45.50
CA ASN A 45 17.43 6.33 -44.30
C ASN A 45 18.68 6.15 -43.42
N GLN A 46 18.93 7.12 -42.56
CA GLN A 46 20.00 7.04 -41.57
C GLN A 46 19.60 5.97 -40.53
N THR A 47 20.37 4.89 -40.52
CA THR A 47 20.20 3.87 -39.47
C THR A 47 20.57 4.47 -38.11
N THR A 48 20.05 3.89 -37.05
CA THR A 48 20.37 4.32 -35.67
C THR A 48 21.88 4.33 -35.42
N THR A 49 22.62 3.45 -36.10
CA THR A 49 24.07 3.35 -36.06
C THR A 49 24.75 4.58 -36.67
N ASP A 50 24.24 5.12 -37.81
CA ASP A 50 24.81 6.32 -38.44
C ASP A 50 24.67 7.55 -37.54
N LYS A 51 23.54 7.68 -36.82
CA LYS A 51 23.32 8.76 -35.86
C LYS A 51 24.28 8.69 -34.66
N VAL A 52 24.59 7.49 -34.20
CA VAL A 52 25.55 7.27 -33.09
C VAL A 52 26.97 7.62 -33.55
N ILE A 53 27.36 7.25 -34.81
CA ILE A 53 28.66 7.58 -35.39
C ILE A 53 28.81 9.09 -35.56
N ASP A 54 27.76 9.79 -36.04
CA ASP A 54 27.76 11.23 -36.17
C ASP A 54 27.84 11.94 -34.82
N LEU A 55 27.21 11.40 -33.78
CA LEU A 55 27.34 11.91 -32.42
C LEU A 55 28.78 11.75 -31.89
N ILE A 56 29.42 10.62 -32.17
CA ILE A 56 30.83 10.37 -31.78
C ILE A 56 31.78 11.33 -32.52
N LYS A 57 31.57 11.56 -33.83
CA LYS A 57 32.33 12.52 -34.61
C LYS A 57 32.13 13.97 -34.18
N TRP A 58 30.99 14.31 -33.60
CA TRP A 58 30.71 15.65 -33.06
C TRP A 58 31.54 15.94 -31.80
N VAL A 59 32.01 14.89 -31.11
CA VAL A 59 32.80 14.98 -29.86
C VAL A 59 34.30 15.15 -30.25
N ASP A 60 34.64 16.26 -30.85
CA ASP A 60 36.02 16.63 -31.24
C ASP A 60 36.78 17.44 -30.18
N ASN A 61 36.11 17.76 -29.05
CA ASN A 61 36.64 18.56 -27.95
C ASN A 61 36.35 17.85 -26.61
N PRO A 62 37.36 17.76 -25.71
CA PRO A 62 37.18 17.13 -24.39
C PRO A 62 36.04 17.76 -23.57
N PHE A 63 35.73 19.04 -23.80
CA PHE A 63 34.62 19.70 -23.13
C PHE A 63 33.24 19.16 -23.59
N LYS A 64 33.09 18.89 -24.91
CA LYS A 64 31.86 18.26 -25.45
C LYS A 64 31.70 16.84 -24.95
N LEU A 65 32.79 16.07 -24.84
CA LEU A 65 32.78 14.74 -24.26
C LEU A 65 32.27 14.77 -22.80
N PHE A 66 32.83 15.67 -22.00
CA PHE A 66 32.39 15.87 -20.60
C PHE A 66 30.90 16.21 -20.52
N THR A 67 30.41 17.11 -21.38
CA THR A 67 28.99 17.49 -21.42
C THR A 67 28.10 16.30 -21.76
N VAL A 68 28.46 15.45 -22.72
CA VAL A 68 27.70 14.26 -23.09
C VAL A 68 27.66 13.24 -21.92
N ILE A 69 28.80 13.03 -21.27
CA ILE A 69 28.90 12.15 -20.12
C ILE A 69 28.02 12.68 -18.96
N LEU A 70 28.10 13.99 -18.68
CA LEU A 70 27.31 14.63 -17.62
C LEU A 70 25.81 14.53 -17.89
N LEU A 71 25.36 14.81 -19.12
CA LEU A 71 23.97 14.69 -19.52
C LEU A 71 23.48 13.24 -19.44
N SER A 72 24.31 12.28 -19.89
CA SER A 72 23.99 10.85 -19.77
C SER A 72 23.84 10.43 -18.31
N PHE A 73 24.74 10.90 -17.43
CA PHE A 73 24.66 10.64 -16.01
C PHE A 73 23.41 11.25 -15.37
N LEU A 74 23.06 12.50 -15.71
CA LEU A 74 21.85 13.16 -15.23
C LEU A 74 20.58 12.44 -15.69
N PHE A 75 20.58 11.96 -16.94
CA PHE A 75 19.46 11.19 -17.49
C PHE A 75 19.30 9.84 -16.78
N PHE A 76 20.42 9.15 -16.56
CA PHE A 76 20.43 7.88 -15.82
C PHE A 76 20.02 8.06 -14.35
N ALA A 77 20.54 9.11 -13.69
CA ALA A 77 20.15 9.44 -12.31
C ALA A 77 18.68 9.82 -12.21
N GLY A 78 18.16 10.60 -13.17
CA GLY A 78 16.74 10.95 -13.24
C GLY A 78 15.86 9.72 -13.49
N TYR A 79 16.24 8.84 -14.39
CA TYR A 79 15.54 7.58 -14.63
C TYR A 79 15.53 6.68 -13.40
N PHE A 80 16.70 6.52 -12.74
CA PHE A 80 16.81 5.72 -11.52
C PHE A 80 15.99 6.31 -10.37
N ALA A 81 16.01 7.64 -10.19
CA ALA A 81 15.20 8.33 -9.19
C ALA A 81 13.70 8.14 -9.46
N TRP A 82 13.28 8.18 -10.72
CA TRP A 82 11.90 7.97 -11.14
C TRP A 82 11.45 6.53 -10.90
N ASP A 83 12.26 5.56 -11.28
CA ASP A 83 11.99 4.13 -11.09
C ASP A 83 11.96 3.76 -9.60
N SER A 84 12.89 4.33 -8.81
CA SER A 84 13.01 4.11 -7.37
C SER A 84 12.20 5.09 -6.50
N ARG A 85 11.35 5.96 -7.09
CA ARG A 85 10.64 7.03 -6.37
C ARG A 85 9.85 6.53 -5.15
N VAL A 86 9.21 5.36 -5.26
CA VAL A 86 8.43 4.77 -4.14
C VAL A 86 9.34 4.39 -2.99
N VAL A 87 10.50 3.79 -3.28
CA VAL A 87 11.48 3.41 -2.26
C VAL A 87 12.10 4.64 -1.60
N ILE A 88 12.43 5.67 -2.42
CA ILE A 88 13.01 6.93 -1.93
C ILE A 88 11.99 7.70 -1.08
N LEU A 89 10.74 7.83 -1.53
CA LEU A 89 9.68 8.48 -0.77
C LEU A 89 9.42 7.75 0.54
N ASN A 90 9.34 6.41 0.53
CA ASN A 90 9.16 5.63 1.75
C ASN A 90 10.36 5.77 2.71
N ALA A 91 11.59 5.86 2.19
CA ALA A 91 12.76 6.08 3.03
C ALA A 91 12.75 7.48 3.67
N ILE A 92 12.31 8.51 2.95
CA ILE A 92 12.21 9.88 3.46
C ILE A 92 11.05 10.02 4.45
N THR A 93 9.87 9.48 4.15
CA THR A 93 8.71 9.54 5.05
C THR A 93 8.92 8.71 6.31
N ASN A 94 9.48 7.50 6.19
CA ASN A 94 9.80 6.67 7.35
C ASN A 94 10.97 7.21 8.20
N SER A 95 11.79 8.11 7.66
CA SER A 95 12.85 8.76 8.46
C SER A 95 12.34 9.93 9.30
N SER A 96 11.21 10.54 8.94
CA SER A 96 10.63 11.68 9.66
C SER A 96 9.67 11.28 10.78
N HIS A 97 9.06 10.11 10.71
CA HIS A 97 8.22 9.57 11.77
C HIS A 97 8.84 8.23 12.23
N LYS A 98 9.65 8.31 13.28
CA LYS A 98 10.13 7.12 14.00
C LYS A 98 9.07 6.64 14.98
N SER A 99 7.85 6.36 14.52
CA SER A 99 7.02 5.49 15.31
C SER A 99 7.69 4.10 15.31
N SER A 100 7.78 3.48 16.44
CA SER A 100 8.32 2.14 16.58
C SER A 100 7.53 1.41 17.65
N LEU A 101 7.35 0.11 17.45
CA LEU A 101 6.80 -0.73 18.51
C LEU A 101 7.66 -0.63 19.76
N ARG A 102 7.00 -0.57 20.93
CA ARG A 102 7.67 -0.61 22.23
C ARG A 102 8.43 -1.93 22.42
N GLU A 103 9.30 -1.95 23.42
CA GLU A 103 10.06 -3.13 23.77
C GLU A 103 9.16 -4.28 24.24
N VAL A 104 9.57 -5.51 23.96
CA VAL A 104 8.80 -6.74 24.24
C VAL A 104 8.24 -6.82 25.67
N PRO A 105 8.98 -6.44 26.75
CA PRO A 105 8.43 -6.47 28.12
C PRO A 105 7.25 -5.52 28.34
N VAL A 106 7.19 -4.39 27.61
CA VAL A 106 6.07 -3.45 27.66
C VAL A 106 4.89 -4.01 26.86
N LEU A 107 5.17 -4.55 25.66
CA LEU A 107 4.15 -5.21 24.83
C LEU A 107 3.49 -6.38 25.57
N GLU A 108 4.25 -7.14 26.34
CA GLU A 108 3.72 -8.25 27.14
C GLU A 108 2.73 -7.78 28.21
N LYS A 109 3.03 -6.69 28.92
CA LYS A 109 2.10 -6.11 29.90
C LYS A 109 0.81 -5.62 29.23
N ILE A 110 0.91 -4.99 28.06
CA ILE A 110 -0.25 -4.53 27.30
C ILE A 110 -1.07 -5.72 26.81
N ALA A 111 -0.42 -6.78 26.30
CA ALA A 111 -1.08 -8.00 25.87
C ALA A 111 -1.88 -8.67 27.01
N GLN A 112 -1.28 -8.75 28.22
CA GLN A 112 -1.95 -9.27 29.41
C GLN A 112 -3.17 -8.43 29.81
N ALA A 113 -3.06 -7.10 29.75
CA ALA A 113 -4.17 -6.19 30.03
C ALA A 113 -5.29 -6.38 29.00
N VAL A 114 -4.97 -6.43 27.71
CA VAL A 114 -5.94 -6.65 26.63
C VAL A 114 -6.67 -7.99 26.80
N MET A 115 -5.93 -9.07 27.07
CA MET A 115 -6.55 -10.38 27.32
C MET A 115 -7.51 -10.35 28.49
N LYS A 116 -7.13 -9.70 29.58
CA LYS A 116 -7.99 -9.58 30.78
C LYS A 116 -9.21 -8.72 30.51
N ASP A 117 -9.04 -7.56 29.87
CA ASP A 117 -10.11 -6.58 29.68
C ASP A 117 -11.15 -7.06 28.66
N LEU A 118 -10.74 -7.85 27.67
CA LEU A 118 -11.58 -8.33 26.59
C LEU A 118 -11.99 -9.81 26.75
N GLU A 119 -11.53 -10.49 27.81
CA GLU A 119 -11.71 -11.94 27.99
C GLU A 119 -11.22 -12.74 26.77
N ALA A 120 -10.11 -12.27 26.17
CA ALA A 120 -9.54 -12.87 24.98
C ALA A 120 -8.63 -14.08 25.32
N ASP A 121 -8.60 -15.07 24.41
CA ASP A 121 -7.83 -16.30 24.58
C ASP A 121 -6.38 -16.14 24.17
N THR A 122 -6.10 -15.29 23.14
CA THR A 122 -4.74 -15.10 22.62
C THR A 122 -4.49 -13.65 22.21
N VAL A 123 -3.22 -13.23 22.31
CA VAL A 123 -2.71 -11.98 21.72
C VAL A 123 -1.40 -12.29 21.03
N VAL A 124 -1.30 -11.93 19.73
CA VAL A 124 -0.07 -12.05 18.96
C VAL A 124 0.31 -10.69 18.39
N ILE A 125 1.54 -10.25 18.63
CA ILE A 125 2.04 -8.96 18.16
C ILE A 125 3.12 -9.19 17.10
N HIS A 126 2.96 -8.53 15.97
CA HIS A 126 3.87 -8.60 14.83
C HIS A 126 4.46 -7.23 14.52
N LYS A 127 5.77 -7.20 14.26
CA LYS A 127 6.42 -6.08 13.58
C LYS A 127 6.24 -6.25 12.08
N ALA A 128 5.83 -5.21 11.37
CA ALA A 128 5.69 -5.22 9.92
C ALA A 128 6.89 -4.57 9.23
N ASN A 129 7.17 -5.02 8.01
CA ASN A 129 8.08 -4.36 7.10
C ASN A 129 7.42 -4.36 5.71
N LEU A 130 6.83 -3.23 5.35
CA LEU A 130 6.10 -3.07 4.09
C LEU A 130 7.03 -3.16 2.87
N VAL A 131 8.28 -2.71 3.01
CA VAL A 131 9.25 -2.68 1.89
C VAL A 131 9.58 -4.09 1.37
N VAL A 132 9.75 -5.03 2.29
CA VAL A 132 10.08 -6.44 1.94
C VAL A 132 8.88 -7.37 2.00
N ASN A 133 7.66 -6.84 2.14
CA ASN A 133 6.45 -7.62 2.34
C ASN A 133 6.59 -8.66 3.46
N GLY A 134 7.23 -8.26 4.56
CA GLY A 134 7.56 -9.15 5.67
C GLY A 134 6.88 -8.76 6.98
N ARG A 135 6.68 -9.74 7.84
CA ARG A 135 6.33 -9.55 9.25
C ARG A 135 7.16 -10.46 10.13
N THR A 136 7.51 -9.95 11.31
CA THR A 136 8.22 -10.69 12.35
C THR A 136 7.35 -10.77 13.59
N THR A 137 7.10 -11.96 14.12
CA THR A 137 6.39 -12.12 15.40
C THR A 137 7.30 -11.68 16.53
N LEU A 138 6.84 -10.73 17.34
CA LEU A 138 7.55 -10.24 18.54
C LEU A 138 7.08 -10.91 19.81
N LEU A 139 5.80 -11.22 19.89
CA LEU A 139 5.16 -11.77 21.06
C LEU A 139 3.98 -12.64 20.66
N ALA A 140 3.85 -13.80 21.29
CA ALA A 140 2.64 -14.61 21.30
C ALA A 140 2.28 -14.95 22.75
N TYR A 141 1.08 -14.60 23.17
CA TYR A 141 0.57 -14.78 24.52
C TYR A 141 -0.77 -15.51 24.49
N GLY A 142 -0.93 -16.53 25.29
CA GLY A 142 -2.14 -17.36 25.36
C GLY A 142 -2.54 -17.70 26.79
N PRO A 143 -3.50 -18.59 27.01
CA PRO A 143 -4.02 -18.94 28.34
C PRO A 143 -2.95 -19.47 29.31
N LYS A 144 -1.89 -20.07 28.79
CA LYS A 144 -0.75 -20.58 29.57
C LYS A 144 0.38 -19.58 29.76
N GLY A 145 0.18 -18.33 29.33
CA GLY A 145 1.19 -17.28 29.35
C GLY A 145 1.90 -17.12 27.99
N ARG A 146 3.04 -16.44 28.01
CA ARG A 146 3.87 -16.20 26.83
C ARG A 146 4.45 -17.50 26.28
N THR A 147 4.40 -17.67 24.97
CA THR A 147 5.19 -18.67 24.25
C THR A 147 6.32 -17.99 23.49
N THR A 148 7.54 -18.53 23.61
CA THR A 148 8.73 -18.04 22.90
C THR A 148 8.96 -18.78 21.57
N GLU A 149 8.11 -19.76 21.24
CA GLU A 149 8.22 -20.58 20.02
C GLU A 149 8.21 -19.73 18.74
N PHE A 150 7.52 -18.59 18.79
CA PHE A 150 7.35 -17.70 17.63
C PHE A 150 8.21 -16.44 17.69
N ASP A 151 9.03 -16.26 18.72
CA ASP A 151 9.87 -15.07 18.85
C ASP A 151 10.84 -14.98 17.65
N GLY A 152 10.76 -13.86 16.90
CA GLY A 152 11.54 -13.66 15.69
C GLY A 152 11.07 -14.46 14.46
N TYR A 153 9.95 -15.17 14.53
CA TYR A 153 9.42 -15.90 13.38
C TYR A 153 8.99 -14.94 12.26
N ASN A 154 9.61 -15.12 11.09
CA ASN A 154 9.36 -14.31 9.92
C ASN A 154 8.37 -14.98 8.97
N SER A 155 7.45 -14.21 8.42
CA SER A 155 6.52 -14.64 7.39
C SER A 155 6.12 -13.46 6.48
N THR A 156 5.40 -13.74 5.39
CA THR A 156 4.92 -12.69 4.50
C THR A 156 3.77 -11.91 5.13
N LEU A 157 3.73 -10.61 4.89
CA LEU A 157 2.66 -9.72 5.33
C LEU A 157 1.42 -9.89 4.44
N PHE A 158 1.57 -9.65 3.13
CA PHE A 158 0.55 -9.92 2.12
C PHE A 158 0.81 -11.27 1.46
N ASN A 159 -0.23 -12.03 1.19
CA ASN A 159 -0.14 -13.34 0.54
C ASN A 159 -1.29 -13.53 -0.47
N LYS A 160 -1.58 -14.77 -0.89
CA LYS A 160 -2.67 -15.07 -1.83
C LYS A 160 -4.05 -15.15 -1.16
N ASP A 161 -4.11 -15.06 0.16
CA ASP A 161 -5.36 -15.11 0.92
C ASP A 161 -6.07 -13.74 0.87
N PRO A 162 -7.26 -13.63 0.26
CA PRO A 162 -7.96 -12.37 0.12
C PRO A 162 -8.47 -11.81 1.45
N VAL A 163 -8.87 -12.65 2.40
CA VAL A 163 -9.39 -12.21 3.71
C VAL A 163 -8.30 -11.55 4.51
N ARG A 164 -7.12 -12.18 4.55
CA ARG A 164 -5.95 -11.60 5.19
C ARG A 164 -5.51 -10.29 4.56
N ASN A 165 -5.50 -10.20 3.23
CA ASN A 165 -5.15 -8.97 2.55
C ASN A 165 -6.17 -7.86 2.83
N THR A 166 -7.45 -8.17 2.92
CA THR A 166 -8.49 -7.23 3.34
C THR A 166 -8.23 -6.73 4.76
N ALA A 167 -7.91 -7.63 5.69
CA ALA A 167 -7.55 -7.24 7.06
C ALA A 167 -6.32 -6.31 7.10
N MET A 168 -5.28 -6.60 6.30
CA MET A 168 -4.10 -5.72 6.20
C MET A 168 -4.46 -4.34 5.66
N ILE A 169 -5.31 -4.27 4.61
CA ILE A 169 -5.76 -3.00 4.04
C ILE A 169 -6.59 -2.20 5.05
N SER A 170 -7.51 -2.83 5.78
CA SER A 170 -8.28 -2.16 6.84
C SER A 170 -7.36 -1.58 7.91
N MET A 171 -6.35 -2.32 8.36
CA MET A 171 -5.39 -1.83 9.35
C MET A 171 -4.54 -0.67 8.84
N LEU A 172 -4.13 -0.68 7.56
CA LEU A 172 -3.42 0.44 6.92
C LEU A 172 -4.28 1.71 6.82
N ASN A 173 -5.61 1.53 6.80
CA ASN A 173 -6.59 2.62 6.86
C ASN A 173 -6.94 3.04 8.30
N GLY A 174 -6.23 2.54 9.31
CA GLY A 174 -6.48 2.84 10.71
C GLY A 174 -7.73 2.16 11.30
N GLU A 175 -8.26 1.14 10.62
CA GLU A 175 -9.47 0.42 11.04
C GLU A 175 -9.12 -0.88 11.76
N VAL A 176 -9.90 -1.22 12.79
CA VAL A 176 -9.84 -2.55 13.41
C VAL A 176 -10.66 -3.52 12.58
N PHE A 177 -10.01 -4.54 12.04
CA PHE A 177 -10.66 -5.64 11.33
C PHE A 177 -11.03 -6.74 12.31
N CYS A 178 -12.27 -7.22 12.27
CA CYS A 178 -12.73 -8.37 13.07
C CYS A 178 -13.45 -9.37 12.16
N GLY A 179 -13.23 -10.65 12.38
CA GLY A 179 -13.87 -11.70 11.60
C GLY A 179 -13.57 -13.11 12.13
N LYS A 180 -14.12 -14.09 11.42
CA LYS A 180 -13.86 -15.50 11.70
C LYS A 180 -12.37 -15.79 11.57
N HIS A 181 -11.84 -16.55 12.54
CA HIS A 181 -10.42 -16.89 12.53
C HIS A 181 -10.09 -17.85 11.36
N GLU A 182 -9.10 -17.46 10.55
CA GLU A 182 -8.62 -18.26 9.44
C GLU A 182 -7.16 -18.67 9.64
N VAL A 183 -6.88 -19.94 9.36
CA VAL A 183 -5.53 -20.50 9.48
C VAL A 183 -4.73 -20.18 8.23
N SER A 184 -3.76 -19.27 8.35
CA SER A 184 -2.91 -18.81 7.26
C SER A 184 -1.40 -18.94 7.51
N GLY A 185 -1.01 -19.63 8.60
CA GLY A 185 0.39 -19.84 8.95
C GLY A 185 0.57 -20.37 10.37
N LYS A 186 1.82 -20.57 10.80
CA LYS A 186 2.13 -21.24 12.08
C LYS A 186 1.53 -20.56 13.31
N THR A 187 1.54 -19.23 13.37
CA THR A 187 0.93 -18.49 14.50
C THR A 187 -0.57 -18.68 14.55
N SER A 188 -1.26 -18.60 13.39
CA SER A 188 -2.71 -18.82 13.33
C SER A 188 -3.11 -20.30 13.56
N GLU A 189 -2.26 -21.25 13.18
CA GLU A 189 -2.42 -22.65 13.57
C GLU A 189 -2.34 -22.84 15.09
N TRP A 190 -1.41 -22.15 15.73
CA TRP A 190 -1.29 -22.15 17.19
C TRP A 190 -2.52 -21.50 17.84
N GLU A 191 -2.98 -20.34 17.35
CA GLU A 191 -4.21 -19.70 17.84
C GLU A 191 -5.40 -20.67 17.72
N LYS A 192 -5.53 -21.40 16.60
CA LYS A 192 -6.59 -22.41 16.42
C LYS A 192 -6.48 -23.55 17.42
N LYS A 193 -5.27 -23.99 17.77
CA LYS A 193 -5.04 -25.00 18.82
C LYS A 193 -5.38 -24.49 20.23
N GLN A 194 -5.35 -23.15 20.46
CA GLN A 194 -5.84 -22.55 21.70
C GLN A 194 -7.39 -22.40 21.74
N GLY A 195 -8.09 -22.82 20.67
CA GLY A 195 -9.54 -22.74 20.59
C GLY A 195 -10.07 -21.46 19.95
N VAL A 196 -9.22 -20.63 19.35
CA VAL A 196 -9.64 -19.40 18.70
C VAL A 196 -10.50 -19.68 17.47
N GLU A 197 -11.70 -19.09 17.44
CA GLU A 197 -12.65 -19.17 16.32
C GLU A 197 -12.98 -17.82 15.71
N PHE A 198 -12.71 -16.73 16.44
CA PHE A 198 -12.90 -15.36 16.00
C PHE A 198 -11.66 -14.53 16.33
N SER A 199 -11.27 -13.58 15.47
CA SER A 199 -10.10 -12.73 15.72
C SER A 199 -10.35 -11.30 15.30
N CYS A 200 -9.75 -10.37 16.06
CA CYS A 200 -9.71 -8.96 15.73
C CYS A 200 -8.26 -8.52 15.55
N TRP A 201 -8.00 -7.70 14.55
CA TRP A 201 -6.67 -7.22 14.21
C TRP A 201 -6.65 -5.70 14.18
N VAL A 202 -5.60 -5.11 14.77
CA VAL A 202 -5.40 -3.65 14.82
C VAL A 202 -3.99 -3.29 14.41
N GLY A 203 -3.86 -2.26 13.56
CA GLY A 203 -2.56 -1.69 13.17
C GLY A 203 -1.89 -0.95 14.34
N VAL A 204 -0.59 -0.87 14.36
CA VAL A 204 0.21 -0.13 15.34
C VAL A 204 1.17 0.80 14.60
N PRO A 205 1.06 2.10 14.82
CA PRO A 205 -0.04 2.82 15.48
C PRO A 205 -1.37 2.73 14.72
N PRO A 206 -2.52 3.12 15.33
CA PRO A 206 -3.82 3.03 14.68
C PRO A 206 -4.11 4.23 13.75
N GLU A 207 -3.09 4.79 13.13
CA GLU A 207 -3.15 6.00 12.32
C GLU A 207 -2.99 5.68 10.84
N ILE A 208 -3.74 6.41 10.00
CA ILE A 208 -3.69 6.24 8.54
C ILE A 208 -2.30 6.60 8.03
N GLY A 209 -1.69 5.66 7.29
CA GLY A 209 -0.37 5.87 6.66
C GLY A 209 0.81 5.55 7.56
N GLU A 210 0.60 5.24 8.84
CA GLU A 210 1.62 4.73 9.74
C GLU A 210 1.37 3.26 10.06
N PHE A 211 2.38 2.40 9.94
CA PHE A 211 2.21 0.97 10.16
C PHE A 211 3.53 0.30 10.48
N ASP A 212 3.87 0.22 11.76
CA ASP A 212 5.07 -0.47 12.24
C ASP A 212 4.84 -1.94 12.54
N GLY A 213 3.56 -2.29 12.72
CA GLY A 213 3.16 -3.63 13.03
C GLY A 213 1.66 -3.75 13.25
N TYR A 214 1.26 -4.83 13.87
CA TYR A 214 -0.14 -5.04 14.25
C TYR A 214 -0.25 -6.06 15.37
N ALA A 215 -1.37 -6.00 16.09
CA ALA A 215 -1.76 -7.00 17.06
C ALA A 215 -2.98 -7.80 16.55
N SER A 216 -2.91 -9.13 16.70
CA SER A 216 -4.03 -10.07 16.52
C SER A 216 -4.52 -10.49 17.90
N VAL A 217 -5.82 -10.40 18.14
CA VAL A 217 -6.47 -10.84 19.38
C VAL A 217 -7.49 -11.89 19.04
N GLY A 218 -7.34 -13.06 19.63
CA GLY A 218 -8.16 -14.24 19.35
C GLY A 218 -9.16 -14.53 20.46
N PHE A 219 -10.35 -14.96 20.05
CA PHE A 219 -11.48 -15.31 20.92
C PHE A 219 -12.00 -16.70 20.55
N SER A 220 -12.42 -17.48 21.55
CA SER A 220 -13.08 -18.78 21.34
C SER A 220 -14.48 -18.67 20.74
N LYS A 221 -15.11 -17.50 20.83
CA LYS A 221 -16.39 -17.15 20.20
C LYS A 221 -16.43 -15.68 19.82
N GLU A 222 -17.32 -15.30 18.94
CA GLU A 222 -17.53 -13.89 18.58
C GLU A 222 -17.96 -13.08 19.83
N PRO A 223 -17.25 -11.97 20.16
CA PRO A 223 -17.62 -11.09 21.25
C PRO A 223 -18.99 -10.46 21.05
N ALA A 224 -19.76 -10.32 22.14
CA ALA A 224 -21.12 -9.77 22.07
C ALA A 224 -21.15 -8.29 21.66
N ASP A 225 -20.11 -7.52 22.01
CA ASP A 225 -19.99 -6.10 21.66
C ASP A 225 -18.65 -5.82 20.96
N LEU A 226 -18.69 -5.81 19.65
CA LEU A 226 -17.52 -5.50 18.81
C LEU A 226 -17.09 -4.03 18.93
N THR A 227 -17.95 -3.11 19.33
CA THR A 227 -17.61 -1.69 19.52
C THR A 227 -16.66 -1.52 20.71
N VAL A 228 -16.96 -2.19 21.81
CA VAL A 228 -16.07 -2.22 22.99
C VAL A 228 -14.72 -2.82 22.63
N VAL A 229 -14.71 -3.95 21.92
CA VAL A 229 -13.48 -4.62 21.47
C VAL A 229 -12.64 -3.69 20.61
N LYS A 230 -13.23 -3.07 19.58
CA LYS A 230 -12.54 -2.16 18.67
C LYS A 230 -11.97 -0.95 19.41
N THR A 231 -12.75 -0.35 20.32
CA THR A 231 -12.30 0.81 21.10
C THR A 231 -11.12 0.44 21.99
N ARG A 232 -11.18 -0.69 22.69
CA ARG A 232 -10.09 -1.15 23.55
C ARG A 232 -8.83 -1.51 22.74
N LEU A 233 -8.98 -2.11 21.56
CA LEU A 233 -7.86 -2.43 20.68
C LEU A 233 -7.18 -1.18 20.12
N ASN A 234 -7.93 -0.15 19.73
CA ASN A 234 -7.35 1.13 19.29
C ASN A 234 -6.55 1.77 20.42
N LEU A 235 -7.08 1.77 21.67
CA LEU A 235 -6.33 2.28 22.81
C LEU A 235 -5.04 1.48 23.04
N ALA A 236 -5.12 0.15 23.05
CA ALA A 236 -3.96 -0.72 23.21
C ALA A 236 -2.91 -0.51 22.09
N SER A 237 -3.37 -0.32 20.86
CA SER A 237 -2.50 -0.05 19.72
C SER A 237 -1.71 1.26 19.92
N THR A 238 -2.35 2.33 20.40
CA THR A 238 -1.67 3.57 20.77
C THR A 238 -0.66 3.36 21.90
N GLU A 239 -1.01 2.54 22.90
CA GLU A 239 -0.09 2.17 23.99
C GLU A 239 1.12 1.35 23.51
N MET A 240 0.98 0.53 22.46
CA MET A 240 2.04 -0.27 21.85
C MET A 240 3.02 0.54 20.99
N ALA A 241 2.60 1.69 20.49
CA ALA A 241 3.45 2.62 19.74
C ALA A 241 4.37 3.42 20.67
N LYS A 242 5.56 3.82 20.15
CA LYS A 242 6.58 4.57 20.89
C LYS A 242 6.72 5.98 20.34
#